data_7a27521232d5e723671c02c61ec36378
#
_entry.id   7a27521232d5e723671c02c61ec36378
#
_cell.length_a   1.000
_cell.length_b   1.000
_cell.length_c   1.000
_cell.angle_alpha   90.00
_cell.angle_beta   90.00
_cell.angle_gamma   90.00
#
_symmetry.space_group_name_H-M   'P 1'
#
loop_
_entity.id
_entity.type
_entity.pdbx_description
1 polymer ?
#
loop_
_entity_poly.entity_id
_entity_poly.type
_entity_poly.pdbx_seq_one_letter_code
_entity_poly.pdbx_strand_id
1 'polypeptide(L)'
;AKDKLVIMVTHNPELAQQYSTRIVKLLDGNIIDDSNPFSDEDEAKEDDGSYEPRKTSMSMFTAFSLSLNNLMTKKGRTFLTAFAGSIGIIGIALILSLSSGFQKYINDVQEETLATYPVQITKKAMDYNELLSKMVGNNEENSDHNHAGEDKIYSGDIMGDMLVSMVSDVKENDLESFKNYIEDDANGFTKYTSDITYTYDTPLYVFNENSANGGVAQVNPSTTMADMGFGGMAEAQESTADFMSAFSYGSSSMDMWTQMLDNDTLLKQQYDVLAGHWPENKNEVVLVVDKNNEISDFTLYTLGLRDSKELSDMVSTILAGGEAPELEQMVFTYDDLLNLKFKVVLPGNLYKKNDDGTYTDMSSDADFLKSAVAGGLEVKVSAVIRASDKAYATTMQPGYIGYTSELANYIVSENEKTDVLKAQMDNPDTDIFTGMPFSDGKELTADDVDMDSVMQQLMASGQVTEDMQAQMASMTKDQLFDMLKGYGFFQESTSTYEDNMSKLGYAELAKPASINLYCAEFADKDEITKLIDKYNEDYPDKEITYTDYIGIMLSSVTKIINAITYVLIAFVAISLIVSSIMIGIITY
;
A
#
# COMPACT_ATOMS: atom_id res chain seq x y z
N ALA A 1 -63.33 37.21 -37.97
CA ALA A 1 -63.85 36.24 -38.94
C ALA A 1 -64.27 36.90 -40.29
N LYS A 2 -63.51 37.90 -40.80
CA LYS A 2 -63.95 38.65 -41.99
C LYS A 2 -63.79 37.82 -43.30
N ASP A 3 -63.06 36.72 -43.31
CA ASP A 3 -62.75 35.94 -44.50
C ASP A 3 -63.03 34.44 -44.35
N LYS A 4 -63.99 34.04 -43.52
CA LYS A 4 -64.35 32.65 -43.34
C LYS A 4 -65.84 32.46 -43.46
N LEU A 5 -66.23 31.46 -44.24
CA LEU A 5 -67.63 31.02 -44.27
C LEU A 5 -68.01 30.40 -42.91
N VAL A 6 -69.01 31.02 -42.26
CA VAL A 6 -69.57 30.48 -41.02
C VAL A 6 -71.02 30.06 -41.31
N ILE A 7 -71.28 28.76 -41.18
CA ILE A 7 -72.65 28.21 -41.34
C ILE A 7 -73.19 28.01 -39.92
N MET A 8 -74.31 28.64 -39.63
CA MET A 8 -75.05 28.49 -38.39
C MET A 8 -76.38 27.78 -38.65
N VAL A 9 -76.62 26.69 -37.97
CA VAL A 9 -77.92 26.04 -37.98
C VAL A 9 -78.67 26.41 -36.71
N THR A 10 -79.83 27.01 -36.85
CA THR A 10 -80.62 27.46 -35.72
C THR A 10 -82.13 27.37 -36.08
N HIS A 11 -82.95 27.16 -35.07
CA HIS A 11 -84.42 27.22 -35.16
C HIS A 11 -84.94 28.54 -34.63
N ASN A 12 -84.09 29.45 -34.19
CA ASN A 12 -84.49 30.78 -33.69
C ASN A 12 -84.34 31.78 -34.84
N PRO A 13 -85.44 32.32 -35.34
CA PRO A 13 -85.46 33.27 -36.47
C PRO A 13 -84.79 34.62 -36.13
N GLU A 14 -84.85 35.06 -34.89
CA GLU A 14 -84.26 36.33 -34.48
C GLU A 14 -82.72 36.28 -34.49
N LEU A 15 -82.17 35.19 -34.02
CA LEU A 15 -80.71 34.92 -34.09
C LEU A 15 -80.23 34.81 -35.56
N ALA A 16 -81.04 34.15 -36.39
CA ALA A 16 -80.68 34.03 -37.80
C ALA A 16 -80.64 35.40 -38.46
N GLN A 17 -81.64 36.27 -38.20
CA GLN A 17 -81.69 37.64 -38.77
C GLN A 17 -80.57 38.58 -38.22
N GLN A 18 -80.18 38.41 -36.99
CA GLN A 18 -79.22 39.29 -36.34
C GLN A 18 -77.76 39.01 -36.77
N TYR A 19 -77.43 37.74 -37.04
CA TYR A 19 -76.01 37.30 -37.19
C TYR A 19 -75.67 36.78 -38.58
N SER A 20 -76.68 36.52 -39.47
CA SER A 20 -76.37 35.95 -40.78
C SER A 20 -76.57 36.94 -41.91
N THR A 21 -75.73 36.86 -42.94
CA THR A 21 -75.82 37.62 -44.18
C THR A 21 -76.73 36.99 -45.22
N ARG A 22 -76.96 35.64 -45.09
CA ARG A 22 -77.89 34.90 -45.92
C ARG A 22 -78.59 33.85 -45.03
N ILE A 23 -79.92 33.73 -45.23
CA ILE A 23 -80.76 32.78 -44.49
C ILE A 23 -81.42 31.86 -45.48
N VAL A 24 -81.14 30.57 -45.34
CA VAL A 24 -81.76 29.49 -46.10
C VAL A 24 -82.73 28.80 -45.17
N LYS A 25 -84.06 28.83 -45.48
CA LYS A 25 -85.05 28.08 -44.70
C LYS A 25 -85.25 26.71 -45.25
N LEU A 26 -85.21 25.71 -44.39
CA LEU A 26 -85.37 24.34 -44.72
C LEU A 26 -86.65 23.79 -44.05
N LEU A 27 -87.50 23.07 -44.81
CA LEU A 27 -88.59 22.29 -44.28
C LEU A 27 -88.57 20.91 -44.94
N ASP A 28 -88.58 19.88 -44.13
CA ASP A 28 -88.58 18.45 -44.57
C ASP A 28 -87.49 18.15 -45.59
N GLY A 29 -86.26 18.76 -45.41
CA GLY A 29 -85.11 18.55 -46.27
C GLY A 29 -85.15 19.37 -47.57
N ASN A 30 -86.20 20.14 -47.82
CA ASN A 30 -86.29 21.00 -49.01
C ASN A 30 -86.08 22.49 -48.62
N ILE A 31 -85.42 23.25 -49.49
CA ILE A 31 -85.26 24.69 -49.34
C ILE A 31 -86.58 25.33 -49.69
N ILE A 32 -87.21 26.00 -48.75
CA ILE A 32 -88.50 26.73 -48.90
C ILE A 32 -88.34 28.19 -49.11
N ASP A 33 -87.22 28.76 -48.65
CA ASP A 33 -86.98 30.19 -48.78
C ASP A 33 -85.43 30.42 -48.69
N ASP A 34 -84.91 31.30 -49.49
CA ASP A 34 -83.51 31.75 -49.48
C ASP A 34 -83.44 33.22 -49.66
N SER A 35 -82.94 33.95 -48.65
CA SER A 35 -82.86 35.39 -48.65
C SER A 35 -81.93 36.00 -49.69
N ASN A 36 -81.05 35.25 -50.27
CA ASN A 36 -80.13 35.68 -51.31
C ASN A 36 -79.75 34.48 -52.19
N PRO A 37 -80.74 34.01 -53.05
CA PRO A 37 -80.51 32.85 -53.90
C PRO A 37 -79.40 33.10 -54.91
N PHE A 38 -78.65 32.10 -55.24
CA PHE A 38 -77.61 32.18 -56.27
C PHE A 38 -78.27 32.28 -57.64
N SER A 39 -77.81 33.21 -58.47
CA SER A 39 -78.32 33.39 -59.84
C SER A 39 -77.28 32.87 -60.86
N ASP A 40 -77.81 32.47 -62.08
CA ASP A 40 -76.95 31.99 -63.17
C ASP A 40 -75.89 33.00 -63.62
N GLU A 41 -76.06 34.29 -63.29
CA GLU A 41 -75.05 35.36 -63.52
C GLU A 41 -73.88 35.33 -62.53
N ASP A 42 -74.09 34.71 -61.38
CA ASP A 42 -73.06 34.57 -60.33
C ASP A 42 -72.15 33.38 -60.63
N GLU A 43 -72.66 32.35 -61.32
CA GLU A 43 -71.84 31.19 -61.81
C GLU A 43 -70.79 31.63 -62.88
N ALA A 44 -71.07 32.70 -63.62
CA ALA A 44 -70.15 33.19 -64.66
C ALA A 44 -68.97 33.97 -64.11
N LYS A 45 -68.90 34.19 -62.82
CA LYS A 45 -67.82 34.87 -62.11
C LYS A 45 -66.94 33.95 -61.24
N GLU A 46 -67.12 32.64 -61.36
CA GLU A 46 -66.16 31.75 -60.73
C GLU A 46 -64.84 31.85 -61.46
N ASP A 47 -63.94 32.57 -60.86
CA ASP A 47 -62.55 32.66 -61.27
C ASP A 47 -61.92 31.27 -61.16
N ASP A 48 -61.33 30.76 -62.26
CA ASP A 48 -60.66 29.47 -62.37
C ASP A 48 -59.38 29.38 -61.54
N GLY A 49 -59.47 29.89 -60.32
CA GLY A 49 -58.40 29.78 -59.33
C GLY A 49 -58.45 28.47 -58.62
N SER A 50 -57.58 27.52 -58.99
CA SER A 50 -57.39 26.29 -58.23
C SER A 50 -57.22 26.59 -56.74
N TYR A 51 -58.21 26.24 -55.93
CA TYR A 51 -58.14 26.36 -54.48
C TYR A 51 -57.11 25.34 -53.96
N GLU A 52 -55.87 25.77 -53.79
CA GLU A 52 -54.91 24.99 -53.00
C GLU A 52 -55.23 25.22 -51.53
N PRO A 53 -55.66 24.18 -50.83
CA PRO A 53 -55.91 24.29 -49.37
C PRO A 53 -54.58 24.63 -48.73
N ARG A 54 -54.46 25.86 -48.21
CA ARG A 54 -53.28 26.25 -47.38
C ARG A 54 -53.14 25.23 -46.28
N LYS A 55 -52.03 24.48 -46.28
CA LYS A 55 -51.65 23.63 -45.15
C LYS A 55 -51.65 24.49 -43.90
N THR A 56 -52.61 24.32 -43.05
CA THR A 56 -52.67 24.98 -41.76
C THR A 56 -51.63 24.37 -40.85
N SER A 57 -50.44 24.98 -40.80
CA SER A 57 -49.41 24.62 -39.84
C SER A 57 -49.62 25.45 -38.59
N MET A 58 -49.82 24.78 -37.48
CA MET A 58 -49.89 25.39 -36.18
C MET A 58 -48.47 25.74 -35.71
N SER A 59 -48.23 26.96 -35.29
CA SER A 59 -46.95 27.34 -34.66
C SER A 59 -46.70 26.43 -33.47
N MET A 60 -45.43 25.93 -33.29
CA MET A 60 -45.01 25.14 -32.13
C MET A 60 -45.41 25.80 -30.79
N PHE A 61 -45.32 27.12 -30.71
CA PHE A 61 -45.72 27.88 -29.54
C PHE A 61 -47.21 27.83 -29.27
N THR A 62 -48.06 27.90 -30.32
CA THR A 62 -49.51 27.78 -30.22
C THR A 62 -49.91 26.36 -29.85
N ALA A 63 -49.24 25.35 -30.43
CA ALA A 63 -49.46 23.94 -30.11
C ALA A 63 -49.14 23.65 -28.64
N PHE A 64 -48.00 24.17 -28.15
CA PHE A 64 -47.59 24.08 -26.75
C PHE A 64 -48.58 24.77 -25.80
N SER A 65 -48.98 26.01 -26.12
CA SER A 65 -49.96 26.76 -25.31
C SER A 65 -51.33 26.09 -25.24
N LEU A 66 -51.80 25.51 -26.35
CA LEU A 66 -53.05 24.75 -26.39
C LEU A 66 -52.95 23.45 -25.58
N SER A 67 -51.82 22.72 -25.71
CA SER A 67 -51.54 21.52 -24.95
C SER A 67 -51.49 21.80 -23.45
N LEU A 68 -50.78 22.89 -23.05
CA LEU A 68 -50.68 23.34 -21.67
C LEU A 68 -52.04 23.72 -21.09
N ASN A 69 -52.86 24.50 -21.85
CA ASN A 69 -54.22 24.82 -21.45
C ASN A 69 -55.13 23.62 -21.28
N ASN A 70 -54.99 22.63 -22.15
CA ASN A 70 -55.73 21.38 -22.06
C ASN A 70 -55.32 20.54 -20.83
N LEU A 71 -54.01 20.52 -20.49
CA LEU A 71 -53.51 19.89 -19.26
C LEU A 71 -54.03 20.62 -18.01
N MET A 72 -54.13 21.96 -18.05
CA MET A 72 -54.63 22.77 -16.94
C MET A 72 -56.14 22.70 -16.71
N THR A 73 -56.93 22.19 -17.64
CA THR A 73 -58.36 21.95 -17.43
C THR A 73 -58.67 20.79 -16.48
N LYS A 74 -57.77 19.80 -16.39
CA LYS A 74 -57.87 18.65 -15.48
C LYS A 74 -56.74 18.61 -14.45
N LYS A 75 -56.55 19.70 -13.71
CA LYS A 75 -55.43 19.96 -12.80
C LYS A 75 -55.11 18.79 -11.87
N GLY A 76 -56.09 18.15 -11.24
CA GLY A 76 -55.88 17.05 -10.32
C GLY A 76 -55.25 15.79 -10.99
N ARG A 77 -55.77 15.39 -12.16
CA ARG A 77 -55.23 14.24 -12.90
C ARG A 77 -53.83 14.55 -13.41
N THR A 78 -53.61 15.73 -13.97
CA THR A 78 -52.31 16.15 -14.48
C THR A 78 -51.26 16.16 -13.38
N PHE A 79 -51.61 16.72 -12.20
CA PHE A 79 -50.71 16.74 -11.03
C PHE A 79 -50.37 15.32 -10.55
N LEU A 80 -51.38 14.41 -10.41
CA LEU A 80 -51.16 13.04 -9.97
C LEU A 80 -50.27 12.27 -10.94
N THR A 81 -50.49 12.43 -12.26
CA THR A 81 -49.69 11.77 -13.28
C THR A 81 -48.26 12.28 -13.29
N ALA A 82 -48.05 13.61 -13.19
CA ALA A 82 -46.74 14.22 -13.12
C ALA A 82 -46.00 13.82 -11.83
N PHE A 83 -46.72 13.78 -10.71
CA PHE A 83 -46.16 13.39 -9.41
C PHE A 83 -45.77 11.92 -9.40
N ALA A 84 -46.62 11.02 -9.90
CA ALA A 84 -46.28 9.57 -10.01
C ALA A 84 -45.07 9.33 -10.92
N GLY A 85 -44.93 10.06 -12.04
CA GLY A 85 -43.79 9.97 -12.93
C GLY A 85 -42.51 10.56 -12.30
N SER A 86 -42.66 11.71 -11.58
CA SER A 86 -41.50 12.35 -10.97
C SER A 86 -40.91 11.56 -9.80
N ILE A 87 -41.71 10.82 -9.02
CA ILE A 87 -41.20 9.96 -7.95
C ILE A 87 -40.21 8.91 -8.51
N GLY A 88 -40.54 8.28 -9.64
CA GLY A 88 -39.66 7.33 -10.29
C GLY A 88 -38.33 7.97 -10.74
N ILE A 89 -38.41 9.13 -11.38
CA ILE A 89 -37.23 9.87 -11.87
C ILE A 89 -36.38 10.40 -10.70
N ILE A 90 -37.00 10.96 -9.67
CA ILE A 90 -36.31 11.42 -8.46
C ILE A 90 -35.62 10.24 -7.76
N GLY A 91 -36.32 9.09 -7.63
CA GLY A 91 -35.74 7.90 -7.05
C GLY A 91 -34.49 7.42 -7.81
N ILE A 92 -34.56 7.38 -9.14
CA ILE A 92 -33.41 7.05 -9.99
C ILE A 92 -32.26 8.04 -9.81
N ALA A 93 -32.58 9.34 -9.88
CA ALA A 93 -31.56 10.39 -9.76
C ALA A 93 -30.86 10.34 -8.40
N LEU A 94 -31.60 10.17 -7.30
CA LEU A 94 -31.05 10.02 -5.95
C LEU A 94 -30.16 8.78 -5.83
N ILE A 95 -30.62 7.63 -6.33
CA ILE A 95 -29.85 6.38 -6.25
C ILE A 95 -28.57 6.46 -7.10
N LEU A 96 -28.66 6.98 -8.34
CA LEU A 96 -27.49 7.16 -9.19
C LEU A 96 -26.50 8.17 -8.60
N SER A 97 -26.99 9.29 -8.04
CA SER A 97 -26.14 10.28 -7.38
C SER A 97 -25.49 9.71 -6.14
N LEU A 98 -26.23 8.95 -5.33
CA LEU A 98 -25.69 8.31 -4.13
C LEU A 98 -24.67 7.23 -4.51
N SER A 99 -24.98 6.35 -5.48
CA SER A 99 -24.07 5.33 -5.97
C SER A 99 -22.80 5.95 -6.56
N SER A 100 -22.93 6.99 -7.39
CA SER A 100 -21.78 7.70 -7.96
C SER A 100 -20.95 8.42 -6.87
N GLY A 101 -21.61 9.00 -5.87
CA GLY A 101 -20.95 9.63 -4.72
C GLY A 101 -20.19 8.61 -3.86
N PHE A 102 -20.79 7.46 -3.59
CA PHE A 102 -20.11 6.35 -2.90
C PHE A 102 -18.93 5.82 -3.71
N GLN A 103 -19.12 5.59 -5.01
CA GLN A 103 -18.04 5.11 -5.87
C GLN A 103 -16.88 6.09 -5.88
N LYS A 104 -17.17 7.40 -6.00
CA LYS A 104 -16.12 8.41 -5.95
C LYS A 104 -15.41 8.43 -4.59
N TYR A 105 -16.16 8.44 -3.48
CA TYR A 105 -15.58 8.41 -2.13
C TYR A 105 -14.68 7.20 -1.93
N ILE A 106 -15.12 6.03 -2.40
CA ILE A 106 -14.35 4.80 -2.30
C ILE A 106 -13.09 4.88 -3.17
N ASN A 107 -13.20 5.38 -4.40
CA ASN A 107 -12.04 5.57 -5.25
C ASN A 107 -11.03 6.55 -4.61
N ASP A 108 -11.50 7.68 -4.06
CA ASP A 108 -10.64 8.65 -3.40
C ASP A 108 -9.91 8.01 -2.19
N VAL A 109 -10.62 7.23 -1.34
CA VAL A 109 -10.01 6.48 -0.22
C VAL A 109 -9.02 5.42 -0.72
N GLN A 110 -9.37 4.75 -1.82
CA GLN A 110 -8.53 3.72 -2.42
C GLN A 110 -7.25 4.30 -3.02
N GLU A 111 -7.32 5.42 -3.76
CA GLU A 111 -6.16 6.10 -4.34
C GLU A 111 -5.15 6.50 -3.26
N GLU A 112 -5.60 7.11 -2.17
CA GLU A 112 -4.71 7.48 -1.08
C GLU A 112 -4.17 6.25 -0.32
N THR A 113 -4.97 5.19 -0.19
CA THR A 113 -4.53 3.94 0.41
C THR A 113 -3.44 3.27 -0.46
N LEU A 114 -3.58 3.30 -1.79
CA LEU A 114 -2.56 2.76 -2.71
C LEU A 114 -1.24 3.54 -2.66
N ALA A 115 -1.31 4.86 -2.45
CA ALA A 115 -0.10 5.67 -2.25
C ALA A 115 0.64 5.33 -0.95
N THR A 116 -0.02 4.61 -0.02
CA THR A 116 0.55 4.19 1.27
C THR A 116 1.01 2.74 1.25
N TYR A 117 0.32 1.88 0.49
CA TYR A 117 0.56 0.44 0.46
C TYR A 117 0.97 0.01 -0.96
N PRO A 118 2.26 -0.15 -1.23
CA PRO A 118 2.76 -0.55 -2.55
C PRO A 118 2.48 -2.02 -2.87
N VAL A 119 2.64 -2.38 -4.14
CA VAL A 119 2.91 -3.76 -4.52
C VAL A 119 4.34 -4.07 -4.08
N GLN A 120 4.47 -4.93 -3.08
CA GLN A 120 5.75 -5.25 -2.46
C GLN A 120 6.33 -6.55 -3.03
N ILE A 121 7.58 -6.50 -3.44
CA ILE A 121 8.34 -7.63 -3.94
C ILE A 121 9.59 -7.76 -3.06
N THR A 122 9.66 -8.81 -2.26
CA THR A 122 10.77 -9.09 -1.35
C THR A 122 11.69 -10.17 -1.92
N LYS A 123 12.95 -10.18 -1.50
CA LYS A 123 13.92 -11.20 -1.91
C LYS A 123 13.41 -12.61 -1.60
N LYS A 124 12.89 -12.83 -0.38
CA LYS A 124 12.20 -14.08 0.00
C LYS A 124 10.70 -13.82 -0.03
N ALA A 125 10.00 -14.45 -0.92
CA ALA A 125 8.54 -14.29 -1.07
C ALA A 125 7.81 -15.57 -0.67
N MET A 126 6.72 -15.37 0.07
CA MET A 126 5.73 -16.41 0.33
C MET A 126 4.48 -16.12 -0.48
N ASP A 127 3.82 -17.16 -0.98
CA ASP A 127 2.49 -16.98 -1.59
C ASP A 127 1.42 -16.86 -0.51
N TYR A 128 1.16 -15.60 -0.10
CA TYR A 128 0.13 -15.30 0.90
C TYR A 128 -1.29 -15.63 0.42
N ASN A 129 -1.55 -15.64 -0.87
CA ASN A 129 -2.86 -16.00 -1.41
C ASN A 129 -3.13 -17.49 -1.18
N GLU A 130 -2.13 -18.33 -1.38
CA GLU A 130 -2.22 -19.77 -1.09
C GLU A 130 -2.37 -20.01 0.42
N LEU A 131 -1.57 -19.33 1.24
CA LEU A 131 -1.65 -19.41 2.70
C LEU A 131 -3.02 -18.99 3.24
N LEU A 132 -3.56 -17.84 2.77
CA LEU A 132 -4.89 -17.36 3.14
C LEU A 132 -6.00 -18.29 2.64
N SER A 133 -5.89 -18.84 1.44
CA SER A 133 -6.87 -19.79 0.91
C SER A 133 -6.93 -21.06 1.76
N LYS A 134 -5.78 -21.54 2.24
CA LYS A 134 -5.66 -22.66 3.17
C LYS A 134 -6.25 -22.31 4.55
N MET A 135 -5.99 -21.11 5.08
CA MET A 135 -6.53 -20.65 6.37
C MET A 135 -8.06 -20.45 6.37
N VAL A 136 -8.63 -19.95 5.27
CA VAL A 136 -10.08 -19.68 5.18
C VAL A 136 -10.88 -20.95 4.83
N GLY A 137 -10.19 -22.07 4.57
CA GLY A 137 -10.84 -23.35 4.26
C GLY A 137 -11.57 -23.37 2.92
N ASN A 138 -11.23 -22.44 2.01
CA ASN A 138 -11.83 -22.32 0.69
C ASN A 138 -11.21 -23.28 -0.35
N ASN A 139 -10.71 -24.43 0.07
CA ASN A 139 -10.29 -25.47 -0.86
C ASN A 139 -11.52 -26.19 -1.44
N GLU A 140 -12.21 -25.54 -2.39
CA GLU A 140 -13.28 -26.19 -3.17
C GLU A 140 -12.78 -27.38 -4.01
N GLU A 141 -11.47 -27.56 -4.16
CA GLU A 141 -10.87 -28.61 -4.97
C GLU A 141 -10.52 -29.90 -4.21
N ASN A 142 -10.49 -29.90 -2.87
CA ASN A 142 -10.17 -31.10 -2.09
C ASN A 142 -11.43 -31.78 -1.58
N SER A 143 -12.00 -32.67 -2.41
CA SER A 143 -13.16 -33.51 -2.07
C SER A 143 -12.92 -34.43 -0.87
N ASP A 144 -11.68 -34.68 -0.47
CA ASP A 144 -11.30 -35.59 0.62
C ASP A 144 -11.54 -34.98 2.03
N HIS A 145 -11.77 -33.68 2.15
CA HIS A 145 -12.03 -33.00 3.42
C HIS A 145 -13.51 -32.66 3.67
N ASN A 146 -14.43 -33.13 2.82
CA ASN A 146 -15.86 -32.87 3.00
C ASN A 146 -16.57 -34.01 3.75
N HIS A 147 -16.66 -33.86 5.06
CA HIS A 147 -17.34 -34.80 5.95
C HIS A 147 -18.75 -34.37 6.34
N ALA A 148 -19.37 -33.47 5.58
CA ALA A 148 -20.65 -32.81 5.89
C ALA A 148 -21.89 -33.75 5.96
N GLY A 149 -21.74 -35.03 5.83
CA GLY A 149 -22.82 -36.00 5.97
C GLY A 149 -22.56 -37.09 7.00
N GLU A 150 -21.48 -36.97 7.77
CA GLU A 150 -21.03 -37.98 8.71
C GLU A 150 -21.36 -37.57 10.17
N ASP A 151 -21.65 -38.57 11.02
CA ASP A 151 -21.92 -38.35 12.45
C ASP A 151 -20.63 -38.20 13.29
N LYS A 152 -19.55 -37.74 12.71
CA LYS A 152 -18.23 -37.56 13.33
C LYS A 152 -17.66 -36.19 13.02
N ILE A 153 -16.79 -35.71 13.89
CA ILE A 153 -16.03 -34.48 13.71
C ILE A 153 -14.57 -34.87 13.48
N TYR A 154 -14.01 -34.38 12.42
CA TYR A 154 -12.61 -34.63 12.01
C TYR A 154 -11.75 -33.42 12.32
N SER A 155 -10.50 -33.66 12.72
CA SER A 155 -9.51 -32.59 12.87
C SER A 155 -8.99 -32.19 11.50
N GLY A 156 -9.00 -30.91 11.18
CA GLY A 156 -8.27 -30.37 10.03
C GLY A 156 -6.79 -30.19 10.36
N ASP A 157 -5.89 -30.51 9.43
CA ASP A 157 -4.42 -30.32 9.57
C ASP A 157 -3.98 -28.95 9.05
N ILE A 158 -4.70 -27.91 9.43
CA ILE A 158 -4.43 -26.52 9.02
C ILE A 158 -3.06 -26.05 9.51
N MET A 159 -2.67 -26.45 10.73
CA MET A 159 -1.40 -26.03 11.31
C MET A 159 -0.21 -26.72 10.64
N GLY A 160 -0.34 -28.01 10.31
CA GLY A 160 0.69 -28.75 9.57
C GLY A 160 0.91 -28.19 8.17
N ASP A 161 -0.19 -27.96 7.44
CA ASP A 161 -0.14 -27.36 6.11
C ASP A 161 0.42 -25.93 6.14
N MET A 162 0.09 -25.15 7.17
CA MET A 162 0.63 -23.82 7.37
C MET A 162 2.13 -23.84 7.63
N LEU A 163 2.62 -24.73 8.50
CA LEU A 163 4.06 -24.87 8.78
C LEU A 163 4.84 -25.37 7.56
N VAL A 164 4.26 -26.28 6.79
CA VAL A 164 4.87 -26.77 5.55
C VAL A 164 4.97 -25.62 4.54
N SER A 165 3.91 -24.85 4.33
CA SER A 165 3.92 -23.69 3.43
C SER A 165 4.93 -22.62 3.85
N MET A 166 5.08 -22.40 5.17
CA MET A 166 6.06 -21.45 5.71
C MET A 166 7.53 -21.86 5.46
N VAL A 167 7.82 -23.15 5.42
CA VAL A 167 9.20 -23.64 5.31
C VAL A 167 9.54 -24.09 3.90
N SER A 168 8.57 -24.65 3.16
CA SER A 168 8.81 -25.29 1.86
C SER A 168 8.55 -24.38 0.67
N ASP A 169 7.70 -23.35 0.81
CA ASP A 169 7.22 -22.53 -0.31
C ASP A 169 7.88 -21.14 -0.38
N VAL A 170 8.98 -20.94 0.38
CA VAL A 170 9.76 -19.69 0.27
C VAL A 170 10.52 -19.70 -1.05
N LYS A 171 10.03 -18.92 -2.01
CA LYS A 171 10.73 -18.68 -3.28
C LYS A 171 11.69 -17.50 -3.10
N GLU A 172 12.87 -17.59 -3.69
CA GLU A 172 13.80 -16.47 -3.75
C GLU A 172 13.64 -15.74 -5.09
N ASN A 173 13.27 -14.47 -5.02
CA ASN A 173 13.12 -13.61 -6.18
C ASN A 173 14.48 -13.07 -6.66
N ASP A 174 14.75 -13.10 -7.96
CA ASP A 174 15.90 -12.44 -8.59
C ASP A 174 15.62 -10.93 -8.74
N LEU A 175 15.77 -10.20 -7.63
CA LEU A 175 15.49 -8.76 -7.59
C LEU A 175 16.49 -7.91 -8.40
N GLU A 176 17.70 -8.42 -8.65
CA GLU A 176 18.67 -7.75 -9.53
C GLU A 176 18.17 -7.70 -10.98
N SER A 177 17.77 -8.84 -11.51
CA SER A 177 17.24 -8.91 -12.87
C SER A 177 15.93 -8.15 -13.01
N PHE A 178 15.06 -8.24 -12.00
CA PHE A 178 13.79 -7.55 -12.02
C PHE A 178 13.94 -6.03 -11.88
N LYS A 179 14.86 -5.54 -11.04
CA LYS A 179 15.20 -4.12 -10.94
C LYS A 179 15.65 -3.56 -12.29
N ASN A 180 16.60 -4.23 -12.95
CA ASN A 180 17.06 -3.84 -14.28
C ASN A 180 15.93 -3.80 -15.31
N TYR A 181 14.96 -4.72 -15.20
CA TYR A 181 13.79 -4.76 -16.08
C TYR A 181 12.82 -3.60 -15.80
N ILE A 182 12.59 -3.24 -14.54
CA ILE A 182 11.72 -2.11 -14.15
C ILE A 182 12.32 -0.78 -14.58
N GLU A 183 13.63 -0.61 -14.44
CA GLU A 183 14.35 0.63 -14.77
C GLU A 183 14.47 0.86 -16.28
N ASP A 184 14.19 -0.14 -17.11
CA ASP A 184 14.08 0.06 -18.57
C ASP A 184 12.70 0.63 -18.92
N ASP A 185 12.66 1.90 -19.30
CA ASP A 185 11.44 2.62 -19.69
C ASP A 185 10.62 1.90 -20.79
N ALA A 186 11.26 1.06 -21.62
CA ALA A 186 10.58 0.29 -22.66
C ALA A 186 9.58 -0.73 -22.08
N ASN A 187 9.76 -1.16 -20.84
CA ASN A 187 8.90 -2.12 -20.16
C ASN A 187 7.66 -1.48 -19.51
N GLY A 188 7.63 -0.15 -19.40
CA GLY A 188 6.44 0.64 -19.12
C GLY A 188 6.03 0.73 -17.64
N PHE A 189 6.85 0.29 -16.69
CA PHE A 189 6.56 0.41 -15.26
C PHE A 189 6.46 1.87 -14.82
N THR A 190 7.38 2.72 -15.28
CA THR A 190 7.42 4.16 -14.96
C THR A 190 6.15 4.91 -15.32
N LYS A 191 5.37 4.38 -16.27
CA LYS A 191 4.08 4.98 -16.66
C LYS A 191 2.97 4.77 -15.64
N TYR A 192 3.00 3.65 -14.90
CA TYR A 192 1.94 3.22 -14.02
C TYR A 192 2.34 3.29 -12.54
N THR A 193 3.61 3.62 -12.24
CA THR A 193 4.08 3.85 -10.88
C THR A 193 4.12 5.33 -10.58
N SER A 194 3.65 5.71 -9.39
CA SER A 194 3.82 7.06 -8.84
C SER A 194 5.17 7.21 -8.15
N ASP A 195 5.69 6.12 -7.60
CA ASP A 195 7.02 6.02 -7.00
C ASP A 195 7.52 4.58 -7.00
N ILE A 196 8.84 4.39 -7.01
CA ILE A 196 9.51 3.08 -6.89
C ILE A 196 10.60 3.22 -5.84
N THR A 197 10.45 2.52 -4.71
CA THR A 197 11.48 2.55 -3.67
C THR A 197 12.17 1.21 -3.55
N TYR A 198 13.47 1.27 -3.28
CA TYR A 198 14.32 0.11 -3.04
C TYR A 198 14.78 0.12 -1.59
N THR A 199 14.65 -1.01 -0.91
CA THR A 199 15.22 -1.19 0.42
C THR A 199 16.36 -2.19 0.38
N TYR A 200 17.27 -2.10 1.33
CA TYR A 200 18.46 -2.91 1.40
C TYR A 200 18.61 -3.53 2.80
N ASP A 201 19.22 -4.71 2.89
CA ASP A 201 19.46 -5.41 4.17
C ASP A 201 20.60 -4.78 4.99
N THR A 202 21.05 -3.58 4.64
CA THR A 202 22.04 -2.83 5.40
C THR A 202 21.37 -2.13 6.58
N PRO A 203 21.70 -2.48 7.84
CA PRO A 203 21.10 -1.84 9.00
C PRO A 203 21.50 -0.36 9.08
N LEU A 204 20.52 0.49 9.37
CA LEU A 204 20.73 1.91 9.64
C LEU A 204 21.04 2.10 11.13
N TYR A 205 22.31 2.22 11.49
CA TYR A 205 22.70 2.52 12.87
C TYR A 205 22.72 4.02 13.11
N VAL A 206 21.81 4.49 13.96
CA VAL A 206 21.70 5.91 14.33
C VAL A 206 21.89 6.07 15.84
N PHE A 207 22.62 7.10 16.20
CA PHE A 207 22.95 7.40 17.61
C PHE A 207 22.64 8.86 17.94
N ASN A 208 22.20 9.08 19.17
CA ASN A 208 22.14 10.39 19.80
C ASN A 208 23.38 10.56 20.68
N GLU A 209 24.27 11.51 20.33
CA GLU A 209 25.51 11.79 21.11
C GLU A 209 25.23 12.39 22.48
N ASN A 210 24.08 13.09 22.61
CA ASN A 210 23.72 13.86 23.80
C ASN A 210 22.36 13.39 24.32
N SER A 211 22.23 12.08 24.52
CA SER A 211 20.99 11.51 25.03
C SER A 211 20.70 11.95 26.48
N ALA A 212 19.44 11.91 26.86
CA ALA A 212 18.99 12.14 28.24
C ALA A 212 19.61 11.14 29.22
N ASN A 213 20.08 9.99 28.75
CA ASN A 213 20.81 8.99 29.56
C ASN A 213 22.23 9.46 29.96
N GLY A 214 22.69 10.63 29.49
CA GLY A 214 23.97 11.20 29.85
C GLY A 214 25.15 10.70 29.02
N GLY A 215 24.94 10.33 27.75
CA GLY A 215 25.95 9.86 26.84
C GLY A 215 25.42 9.49 25.47
N VAL A 216 26.18 8.68 24.75
CA VAL A 216 25.76 8.11 23.48
C VAL A 216 24.68 7.08 23.70
N ALA A 217 23.55 7.21 22.99
CA ALA A 217 22.48 6.20 22.97
C ALA A 217 22.19 5.81 21.51
N GLN A 218 22.03 4.52 21.26
CA GLN A 218 21.53 4.03 20.00
C GLN A 218 20.03 4.31 19.90
N VAL A 219 19.62 4.93 18.80
CA VAL A 219 18.21 5.31 18.55
C VAL A 219 17.60 4.56 17.36
N ASN A 220 18.44 3.92 16.55
CA ASN A 220 18.04 3.00 15.51
C ASN A 220 19.16 1.96 15.25
N PRO A 221 18.88 0.65 15.13
CA PRO A 221 17.67 0.00 15.62
C PRO A 221 17.36 0.32 17.08
N SER A 222 16.07 0.37 17.45
CA SER A 222 15.67 0.81 18.81
C SER A 222 16.08 -0.19 19.88
N THR A 223 16.71 0.29 20.96
CA THR A 223 17.04 -0.52 22.14
C THR A 223 15.97 -0.43 23.24
N THR A 224 14.90 0.35 23.02
CA THR A 224 13.88 0.66 24.05
C THR A 224 13.24 -0.59 24.65
N MET A 225 12.96 -1.63 23.85
CA MET A 225 12.41 -2.89 24.37
C MET A 225 13.42 -3.67 25.24
N ALA A 226 14.68 -3.64 24.89
CA ALA A 226 15.74 -4.24 25.69
C ALA A 226 15.88 -3.49 27.02
N ASP A 227 15.82 -2.15 26.99
CA ASP A 227 15.86 -1.29 28.18
C ASP A 227 14.66 -1.54 29.12
N MET A 228 13.50 -1.92 28.56
CA MET A 228 12.31 -2.36 29.31
C MET A 228 12.44 -3.76 29.94
N GLY A 229 13.50 -4.50 29.64
CA GLY A 229 13.71 -5.86 30.11
C GLY A 229 13.13 -6.95 29.19
N PHE A 230 12.64 -6.57 28.00
CA PHE A 230 12.10 -7.51 27.00
C PHE A 230 13.13 -7.90 25.92
N GLY A 231 14.42 -7.63 26.12
CA GLY A 231 15.49 -7.91 25.16
C GLY A 231 15.56 -9.36 24.67
N GLY A 232 15.30 -10.33 25.57
CA GLY A 232 15.26 -11.75 25.20
C GLY A 232 14.09 -12.14 24.28
N MET A 233 13.05 -11.32 24.17
CA MET A 233 11.96 -11.50 23.18
C MET A 233 12.38 -11.02 21.79
N ALA A 234 13.24 -10.00 21.72
CA ALA A 234 13.77 -9.50 20.46
C ALA A 234 14.75 -10.50 19.82
N GLU A 235 15.60 -11.15 20.63
CA GLU A 235 16.53 -12.17 20.14
C GLU A 235 15.83 -13.46 19.68
N ALA A 236 14.73 -13.87 20.35
CA ALA A 236 13.91 -14.99 19.90
C ALA A 236 13.13 -14.68 18.61
N GLN A 237 13.04 -13.43 18.23
CA GLN A 237 12.27 -12.95 17.09
C GLN A 237 13.06 -12.98 15.77
N GLU A 238 14.39 -13.14 15.79
CA GLU A 238 15.18 -13.20 14.57
C GLU A 238 14.78 -14.38 13.66
N SER A 239 14.42 -15.53 14.25
CA SER A 239 13.91 -16.70 13.50
C SER A 239 12.41 -16.65 13.16
N THR A 240 11.65 -15.74 13.78
CA THR A 240 10.22 -15.52 13.54
C THR A 240 9.95 -14.12 12.95
N ALA A 241 10.98 -13.30 12.80
CA ALA A 241 10.87 -11.93 12.28
C ALA A 241 10.33 -11.92 10.84
N ASP A 242 10.79 -12.84 9.99
CA ASP A 242 10.29 -13.00 8.62
C ASP A 242 8.78 -13.36 8.62
N PHE A 243 8.32 -14.14 9.61
CA PHE A 243 6.91 -14.50 9.75
C PHE A 243 6.07 -13.34 10.31
N MET A 244 6.56 -12.66 11.34
CA MET A 244 5.85 -11.54 11.96
C MET A 244 5.87 -10.29 11.07
N SER A 245 6.93 -10.06 10.30
CA SER A 245 7.00 -8.96 9.32
C SER A 245 5.99 -9.14 8.19
N ALA A 246 5.71 -10.38 7.85
CA ALA A 246 4.72 -10.74 6.86
C ALA A 246 3.27 -10.44 7.31
N PHE A 247 2.97 -10.56 8.60
CA PHE A 247 1.64 -10.25 9.16
C PHE A 247 1.50 -8.81 9.66
N SER A 248 2.61 -8.14 9.89
CA SER A 248 2.64 -6.79 10.45
C SER A 248 3.26 -5.85 9.44
N TYR A 249 2.49 -5.48 8.43
CA TYR A 249 2.89 -4.41 7.52
C TYR A 249 3.23 -3.16 8.34
N GLY A 250 4.53 -2.90 8.51
CA GLY A 250 5.06 -1.70 9.16
C GLY A 250 5.26 -1.74 10.68
N SER A 251 5.14 -2.89 11.37
CA SER A 251 5.30 -2.93 12.84
C SER A 251 6.20 -4.03 13.37
N SER A 252 7.03 -4.66 12.56
CA SER A 252 7.95 -5.72 13.02
C SER A 252 9.19 -5.21 13.74
N SER A 253 9.58 -3.96 13.54
CA SER A 253 10.57 -3.29 14.36
C SER A 253 9.91 -2.10 15.06
N MET A 254 10.18 -1.90 16.34
CA MET A 254 9.83 -0.66 17.04
C MET A 254 10.76 0.49 16.61
N ASP A 255 11.32 0.39 15.43
CA ASP A 255 12.18 1.39 14.83
C ASP A 255 11.33 2.55 14.33
N MET A 256 11.74 3.75 14.72
CA MET A 256 11.05 4.98 14.36
C MET A 256 11.63 5.62 13.09
N TRP A 257 12.67 5.01 12.51
CA TRP A 257 13.32 5.51 11.29
C TRP A 257 12.78 4.78 10.08
N THR A 258 12.26 5.52 9.12
CA THR A 258 11.69 4.96 7.88
C THR A 258 12.14 5.76 6.67
N GLN A 259 12.34 5.07 5.54
CA GLN A 259 12.64 5.71 4.28
C GLN A 259 11.39 6.41 3.74
N MET A 260 11.54 7.68 3.37
CA MET A 260 10.49 8.45 2.71
C MET A 260 10.35 8.04 1.24
N LEU A 261 9.18 8.33 0.67
CA LEU A 261 8.99 8.30 -0.78
C LEU A 261 9.91 9.32 -1.45
N ASP A 262 10.33 9.03 -2.68
CA ASP A 262 11.08 9.98 -3.51
C ASP A 262 10.14 10.94 -4.26
N ASN A 263 8.83 10.66 -4.25
CA ASN A 263 7.83 11.50 -4.89
C ASN A 263 7.36 12.65 -3.99
N ASP A 264 7.94 13.81 -4.21
CA ASP A 264 7.61 15.08 -3.52
C ASP A 264 6.11 15.44 -3.56
N THR A 265 5.42 15.10 -4.64
CA THR A 265 4.00 15.44 -4.79
C THR A 265 3.15 14.62 -3.85
N LEU A 266 3.42 13.32 -3.72
CA LEU A 266 2.75 12.43 -2.79
C LEU A 266 3.03 12.83 -1.34
N LEU A 267 4.28 13.12 -1.01
CA LEU A 267 4.65 13.57 0.35
C LEU A 267 3.90 14.85 0.74
N LYS A 268 3.82 15.84 -0.17
CA LYS A 268 3.11 17.11 0.06
C LYS A 268 1.59 16.98 0.09
N GLN A 269 1.02 15.90 -0.46
CA GLN A 269 -0.40 15.57 -0.31
C GLN A 269 -0.69 14.93 1.05
N GLN A 270 0.22 14.08 1.53
CA GLN A 270 0.06 13.35 2.78
C GLN A 270 0.39 14.20 4.03
N TYR A 271 1.32 15.16 3.93
CA TYR A 271 1.82 15.90 5.09
C TYR A 271 1.89 17.40 4.86
N ASP A 272 1.57 18.13 5.92
CA ASP A 272 1.77 19.56 6.04
C ASP A 272 3.07 19.85 6.82
N VAL A 273 3.92 20.74 6.30
CA VAL A 273 5.13 21.20 7.01
C VAL A 273 4.74 22.25 8.04
N LEU A 274 4.96 21.96 9.33
CA LEU A 274 4.69 22.89 10.43
C LEU A 274 5.83 23.87 10.66
N ALA A 275 7.07 23.39 10.48
CA ALA A 275 8.29 24.19 10.61
C ALA A 275 9.42 23.58 9.79
N GLY A 276 10.36 24.41 9.32
CA GLY A 276 11.51 23.98 8.53
C GLY A 276 11.19 23.79 7.05
N HIS A 277 11.88 22.87 6.41
CA HIS A 277 11.75 22.56 4.99
C HIS A 277 11.95 21.05 4.73
N TRP A 278 11.39 20.55 3.64
CA TRP A 278 11.64 19.17 3.21
C TRP A 278 13.13 18.90 3.02
N PRO A 279 13.62 17.68 3.34
CA PRO A 279 15.01 17.30 3.12
C PRO A 279 15.47 17.54 1.68
N GLU A 280 16.63 18.18 1.52
CA GLU A 280 17.24 18.45 0.22
C GLU A 280 18.46 17.54 -0.04
N ASN A 281 18.93 16.82 0.98
CA ASN A 281 20.09 15.93 0.89
C ASN A 281 20.06 14.85 1.99
N LYS A 282 20.97 13.88 1.89
CA LYS A 282 21.09 12.74 2.81
C LYS A 282 21.30 13.08 4.28
N ASN A 283 21.71 14.32 4.59
CA ASN A 283 21.98 14.76 5.95
C ASN A 283 20.75 15.34 6.66
N GLU A 284 19.61 15.33 6.00
CA GLU A 284 18.38 15.92 6.48
C GLU A 284 17.29 14.87 6.62
N VAL A 285 16.54 14.97 7.72
CA VAL A 285 15.44 14.07 8.05
C VAL A 285 14.22 14.86 8.51
N VAL A 286 13.05 14.25 8.48
CA VAL A 286 11.81 14.87 8.98
C VAL A 286 11.33 14.17 10.24
N LEU A 287 10.71 14.92 11.15
CA LEU A 287 10.02 14.37 12.32
C LEU A 287 8.51 14.52 12.13
N VAL A 288 7.77 13.43 12.27
CA VAL A 288 6.31 13.40 12.17
C VAL A 288 5.70 13.59 13.55
N VAL A 289 4.83 14.59 13.71
CA VAL A 289 4.00 14.77 14.92
C VAL A 289 2.58 14.32 14.65
N ASP A 290 1.82 14.06 15.72
CA ASP A 290 0.42 13.69 15.58
C ASP A 290 -0.49 14.90 15.23
N LYS A 291 -1.78 14.65 15.03
CA LYS A 291 -2.77 15.70 14.73
C LYS A 291 -2.97 16.72 15.85
N ASN A 292 -2.57 16.39 17.07
CA ASN A 292 -2.67 17.27 18.25
C ASN A 292 -1.36 18.03 18.51
N ASN A 293 -0.35 17.92 17.63
CA ASN A 293 1.03 18.39 17.82
C ASN A 293 1.74 17.71 19.01
N GLU A 294 1.53 16.42 19.16
CA GLU A 294 2.16 15.62 20.21
C GLU A 294 3.13 14.60 19.62
N ILE A 295 4.14 14.26 20.39
CA ILE A 295 5.07 13.15 20.15
C ILE A 295 4.88 12.18 21.30
N SER A 296 4.75 10.89 21.02
CA SER A 296 4.54 9.88 22.05
C SER A 296 5.75 9.77 22.99
N ASP A 297 5.51 9.43 24.24
CA ASP A 297 6.59 9.17 25.21
C ASP A 297 7.53 8.07 24.70
N PHE A 298 6.98 7.04 24.07
CA PHE A 298 7.75 5.97 23.47
C PHE A 298 8.77 6.50 22.43
N THR A 299 8.34 7.43 21.58
CA THR A 299 9.23 8.11 20.61
C THR A 299 10.33 8.88 21.34
N LEU A 300 10.01 9.58 22.44
CA LEU A 300 11.01 10.35 23.19
C LEU A 300 12.07 9.44 23.80
N TYR A 301 11.69 8.29 24.34
CA TYR A 301 12.65 7.28 24.82
C TYR A 301 13.49 6.72 23.66
N THR A 302 12.85 6.33 22.57
CA THR A 302 13.54 5.75 21.39
C THR A 302 14.53 6.72 20.75
N LEU A 303 14.23 8.03 20.73
CA LEU A 303 15.14 9.05 20.22
C LEU A 303 16.20 9.51 21.25
N GLY A 304 16.19 8.92 22.45
CA GLY A 304 17.10 9.30 23.54
C GLY A 304 16.86 10.71 24.06
N LEU A 305 15.67 11.26 23.90
CA LEU A 305 15.27 12.59 24.41
C LEU A 305 14.74 12.49 25.86
N ARG A 306 14.43 11.28 26.32
CA ARG A 306 14.01 10.95 27.66
C ARG A 306 14.86 9.80 28.20
N ASP A 307 15.15 9.80 29.51
CA ASP A 307 16.00 8.78 30.14
C ASP A 307 15.29 7.41 30.16
N SER A 308 15.85 6.43 29.45
CA SER A 308 15.29 5.06 29.38
C SER A 308 15.23 4.36 30.75
N LYS A 309 16.01 4.84 31.75
CA LYS A 309 15.95 4.34 33.10
C LYS A 309 14.58 4.58 33.76
N GLU A 310 13.91 5.71 33.45
CA GLU A 310 12.53 5.96 33.93
C GLU A 310 11.57 4.86 33.49
N LEU A 311 11.75 4.38 32.24
CA LEU A 311 10.92 3.33 31.66
C LEU A 311 11.16 1.97 32.36
N SER A 312 12.44 1.62 32.59
CA SER A 312 12.84 0.42 33.32
C SER A 312 12.32 0.42 34.77
N ASP A 313 12.43 1.56 35.45
CA ASP A 313 11.94 1.74 36.84
C ASP A 313 10.40 1.66 36.87
N MET A 314 9.70 2.19 35.89
CA MET A 314 8.25 2.09 35.74
C MET A 314 7.80 0.63 35.55
N VAL A 315 8.42 -0.10 34.63
CA VAL A 315 8.14 -1.52 34.39
C VAL A 315 8.37 -2.34 35.66
N SER A 316 9.50 -2.09 36.33
CA SER A 316 9.83 -2.77 37.60
C SER A 316 8.81 -2.49 38.72
N THR A 317 8.31 -1.25 38.81
CA THR A 317 7.29 -0.84 39.77
C THR A 317 5.95 -1.54 39.52
N ILE A 318 5.52 -1.59 38.26
CA ILE A 318 4.28 -2.25 37.83
C ILE A 318 4.36 -3.76 38.08
N LEU A 319 5.48 -4.40 37.76
CA LEU A 319 5.70 -5.83 37.98
C LEU A 319 5.72 -6.18 39.48
N ALA A 320 6.16 -5.24 40.34
CA ALA A 320 6.09 -5.38 41.79
C ALA A 320 4.69 -5.12 42.37
N GLY A 321 3.68 -4.83 41.53
CA GLY A 321 2.30 -4.54 41.96
C GLY A 321 2.07 -3.10 42.43
N GLY A 322 2.99 -2.18 42.15
CA GLY A 322 2.85 -0.75 42.38
C GLY A 322 2.04 -0.05 41.26
N GLU A 323 1.67 1.20 41.53
CA GLU A 323 1.05 2.08 40.52
C GLU A 323 2.12 2.68 39.62
N ALA A 324 1.80 2.83 38.32
CA ALA A 324 2.67 3.52 37.39
C ALA A 324 2.90 4.97 37.84
N PRO A 325 4.14 5.46 37.90
CA PRO A 325 4.41 6.85 38.24
C PRO A 325 3.83 7.77 37.14
N GLU A 326 3.30 8.93 37.56
CA GLU A 326 2.95 9.98 36.62
C GLU A 326 4.23 10.58 36.00
N LEU A 327 4.32 10.58 34.68
CA LEU A 327 5.44 11.17 33.98
C LEU A 327 5.21 12.68 33.80
N GLU A 328 6.24 13.47 34.00
CA GLU A 328 6.20 14.90 33.72
C GLU A 328 6.10 15.12 32.21
N GLN A 329 5.15 15.97 31.79
CA GLN A 329 4.98 16.31 30.38
C GLN A 329 6.17 17.17 29.89
N MET A 330 6.84 16.71 28.85
CA MET A 330 7.87 17.49 28.17
C MET A 330 7.24 18.40 27.11
N VAL A 331 7.78 19.60 26.96
CA VAL A 331 7.31 20.59 25.99
C VAL A 331 8.50 21.03 25.14
N PHE A 332 8.35 20.93 23.82
CA PHE A 332 9.36 21.31 22.84
C PHE A 332 8.83 22.46 21.97
N THR A 333 9.68 23.41 21.65
CA THR A 333 9.43 24.35 20.57
C THR A 333 9.82 23.73 19.23
N TYR A 334 9.32 24.28 18.13
CA TYR A 334 9.77 23.84 16.80
C TYR A 334 11.29 24.00 16.61
N ASP A 335 11.88 25.05 17.17
CA ASP A 335 13.33 25.28 17.12
C ASP A 335 14.09 24.20 17.90
N ASP A 336 13.59 23.71 19.03
CA ASP A 336 14.21 22.60 19.77
C ASP A 336 14.22 21.34 18.90
N LEU A 337 13.13 21.04 18.20
CA LEU A 337 13.02 19.85 17.33
C LEU A 337 13.88 19.98 16.06
N LEU A 338 13.93 21.16 15.43
CA LEU A 338 14.78 21.42 14.26
C LEU A 338 16.28 21.46 14.59
N ASN A 339 16.63 21.61 15.86
CA ASN A 339 18.03 21.52 16.32
C ASN A 339 18.45 20.10 16.71
N LEU A 340 17.55 19.11 16.66
CA LEU A 340 17.91 17.73 16.93
C LEU A 340 18.90 17.23 15.88
N LYS A 341 19.95 16.59 16.36
CA LYS A 341 21.02 16.02 15.55
C LYS A 341 21.28 14.60 16.00
N PHE A 342 21.56 13.76 15.03
CA PHE A 342 21.91 12.37 15.24
C PHE A 342 23.15 12.03 14.44
N LYS A 343 23.77 10.90 14.76
CA LYS A 343 24.95 10.38 14.06
C LYS A 343 24.62 9.02 13.44
N VAL A 344 24.86 8.92 12.15
CA VAL A 344 24.76 7.65 11.42
C VAL A 344 26.14 7.02 11.38
N VAL A 345 26.26 5.79 11.87
CA VAL A 345 27.48 5.00 11.87
C VAL A 345 27.33 3.85 10.89
N LEU A 346 28.28 3.67 10.00
CA LEU A 346 28.29 2.53 9.08
C LEU A 346 28.47 1.23 9.85
N PRO A 347 27.74 0.15 9.53
CA PRO A 347 27.86 -1.14 10.23
C PRO A 347 29.31 -1.60 10.36
N GLY A 348 30.10 -1.54 9.30
CA GLY A 348 31.48 -1.96 9.31
C GLY A 348 32.39 -1.14 10.24
N ASN A 349 32.03 0.08 10.60
CA ASN A 349 32.80 0.92 11.52
C ASN A 349 32.59 0.56 13.01
N LEU A 350 31.71 -0.39 13.30
CA LEU A 350 31.53 -0.94 14.64
C LEU A 350 32.50 -2.08 14.98
N TYR A 351 33.33 -2.46 14.02
CA TYR A 351 34.31 -3.54 14.18
C TYR A 351 35.74 -3.02 14.29
N LYS A 352 36.53 -3.67 15.11
CA LYS A 352 37.95 -3.35 15.30
C LYS A 352 38.81 -4.52 14.86
N LYS A 353 39.89 -4.20 14.09
CA LYS A 353 40.91 -5.18 13.72
C LYS A 353 41.79 -5.50 14.90
N ASN A 354 41.99 -6.79 15.18
CA ASN A 354 42.91 -7.31 16.20
C ASN A 354 44.34 -7.46 15.68
N ASP A 355 45.28 -7.70 16.59
CA ASP A 355 46.69 -7.88 16.24
C ASP A 355 46.93 -9.18 15.43
N ASP A 356 46.09 -10.19 15.58
CA ASP A 356 46.09 -11.45 14.83
C ASP A 356 45.45 -11.36 13.44
N GLY A 357 44.90 -10.22 13.10
CA GLY A 357 44.24 -9.96 11.82
C GLY A 357 42.74 -10.20 11.81
N THR A 358 42.18 -10.81 12.85
CA THR A 358 40.72 -11.00 13.01
C THR A 358 40.02 -9.68 13.36
N TYR A 359 38.69 -9.68 13.37
CA TYR A 359 37.89 -8.52 13.73
C TYR A 359 36.96 -8.84 14.90
N THR A 360 36.78 -7.88 15.80
CA THR A 360 35.88 -7.98 16.94
C THR A 360 34.83 -6.90 16.86
N ASP A 361 33.56 -7.28 17.13
CA ASP A 361 32.45 -6.35 17.30
C ASP A 361 32.67 -5.53 18.59
N MET A 362 32.74 -4.22 18.44
CA MET A 362 32.96 -3.26 19.53
C MET A 362 31.71 -2.42 19.83
N SER A 363 30.55 -2.81 19.32
CA SER A 363 29.29 -2.07 19.52
C SER A 363 28.89 -1.94 21.00
N SER A 364 29.35 -2.86 21.86
CA SER A 364 29.14 -2.85 23.31
C SER A 364 30.25 -2.12 24.11
N ASP A 365 31.36 -1.74 23.47
CA ASP A 365 32.43 -0.99 24.13
C ASP A 365 32.13 0.51 24.09
N ALA A 366 31.87 1.12 25.25
CA ALA A 366 31.39 2.50 25.35
C ALA A 366 32.38 3.54 24.82
N ASP A 367 33.70 3.33 25.01
CA ASP A 367 34.73 4.28 24.58
C ASP A 367 34.94 4.18 23.05
N PHE A 368 34.93 2.96 22.52
CA PHE A 368 35.01 2.72 21.09
C PHE A 368 33.77 3.27 20.38
N LEU A 369 32.58 2.95 20.90
CA LEU A 369 31.30 3.42 20.33
C LEU A 369 31.25 4.95 20.31
N LYS A 370 31.64 5.60 21.40
CA LYS A 370 31.72 7.08 21.45
C LYS A 370 32.63 7.65 20.36
N SER A 371 33.75 7.00 20.10
CA SER A 371 34.69 7.41 19.05
C SER A 371 34.11 7.18 17.65
N ALA A 372 33.48 6.03 17.42
CA ALA A 372 32.82 5.69 16.16
C ALA A 372 31.68 6.66 15.85
N VAL A 373 30.85 6.98 16.85
CA VAL A 373 29.72 7.92 16.73
C VAL A 373 30.21 9.34 16.44
N ALA A 374 31.26 9.80 17.12
CA ALA A 374 31.85 11.11 16.84
C ALA A 374 32.35 11.24 15.39
N GLY A 375 32.82 10.13 14.78
CA GLY A 375 33.22 10.05 13.38
C GLY A 375 32.06 9.83 12.40
N GLY A 376 30.88 9.56 12.88
CA GLY A 376 29.69 9.25 12.08
C GLY A 376 29.15 10.44 11.30
N LEU A 377 28.34 10.14 10.26
CA LEU A 377 27.66 11.17 9.47
C LEU A 377 26.63 11.89 10.35
N GLU A 378 26.72 13.21 10.44
CA GLU A 378 25.70 14.01 11.14
C GLU A 378 24.46 14.15 10.26
N VAL A 379 23.30 13.82 10.82
CA VAL A 379 22.00 14.08 10.24
C VAL A 379 21.17 14.96 11.20
N LYS A 380 20.39 15.88 10.64
CA LYS A 380 19.59 16.84 11.42
C LYS A 380 18.12 16.80 11.01
N VAL A 381 17.25 17.14 11.92
CA VAL A 381 15.84 17.36 11.60
C VAL A 381 15.72 18.68 10.81
N SER A 382 15.31 18.61 9.55
CA SER A 382 15.10 19.75 8.67
C SER A 382 13.65 20.24 8.66
N ALA A 383 12.71 19.35 8.97
CA ALA A 383 11.30 19.69 9.09
C ALA A 383 10.60 18.94 10.22
N VAL A 384 9.62 19.62 10.81
CA VAL A 384 8.56 19.01 11.61
C VAL A 384 7.31 18.99 10.75
N ILE A 385 6.77 17.81 10.51
CA ILE A 385 5.62 17.59 9.63
C ILE A 385 4.47 16.93 10.38
N ARG A 386 3.27 17.07 9.86
CA ARG A 386 2.06 16.46 10.40
C ARG A 386 1.20 15.93 9.25
N ALA A 387 0.47 14.84 9.47
CA ALA A 387 -0.51 14.35 8.52
C ALA A 387 -1.49 15.46 8.14
N SER A 388 -1.70 15.67 6.84
CA SER A 388 -2.66 16.66 6.34
C SER A 388 -4.08 16.25 6.70
N ASP A 389 -4.93 17.20 7.05
CA ASP A 389 -6.36 16.95 7.33
C ASP A 389 -7.12 16.35 6.14
N LYS A 390 -6.52 16.42 4.95
CA LYS A 390 -7.10 15.89 3.71
C LYS A 390 -6.61 14.48 3.39
N ALA A 391 -5.53 14.03 4.02
CA ALA A 391 -4.97 12.71 3.77
C ALA A 391 -5.77 11.62 4.46
N TYR A 392 -6.23 10.63 3.72
CA TYR A 392 -6.90 9.44 4.29
C TYR A 392 -5.90 8.42 4.85
N ALA A 393 -4.69 8.39 4.31
CA ALA A 393 -3.60 7.53 4.75
C ALA A 393 -2.25 8.23 4.59
N THR A 394 -1.27 7.83 5.41
CA THR A 394 0.09 8.38 5.40
C THR A 394 1.12 7.28 5.45
N THR A 395 2.24 7.46 4.76
CA THR A 395 3.34 6.49 4.70
C THR A 395 4.16 6.43 5.99
N MET A 396 4.19 7.52 6.75
CA MET A 396 4.90 7.59 8.02
C MET A 396 3.92 7.84 9.18
N GLN A 397 4.09 7.11 10.26
CA GLN A 397 3.28 7.25 11.47
C GLN A 397 3.74 8.43 12.33
N PRO A 398 2.87 8.99 13.20
CA PRO A 398 3.30 9.96 14.20
C PRO A 398 4.42 9.40 15.09
N GLY A 399 5.45 10.22 15.32
CA GLY A 399 6.64 9.84 16.07
C GLY A 399 7.79 9.31 15.21
N TYR A 400 7.56 9.04 13.92
CA TYR A 400 8.59 8.53 13.02
C TYR A 400 9.54 9.64 12.54
N ILE A 401 10.75 9.21 12.25
CA ILE A 401 11.78 10.01 11.56
C ILE A 401 11.86 9.50 10.12
N GLY A 402 11.52 10.38 9.17
CA GLY A 402 11.64 10.08 7.75
C GLY A 402 13.03 10.47 7.21
N TYR A 403 13.73 9.53 6.58
CA TYR A 403 15.01 9.77 5.91
C TYR A 403 14.91 9.55 4.39
N THR A 404 15.84 10.12 3.64
CA THR A 404 15.85 10.08 2.18
C THR A 404 16.43 8.77 1.65
N SER A 405 16.04 8.35 0.45
CA SER A 405 16.69 7.26 -0.29
C SER A 405 18.18 7.53 -0.53
N GLU A 406 18.58 8.81 -0.65
CA GLU A 406 19.98 9.20 -0.76
C GLU A 406 20.80 8.78 0.47
N LEU A 407 20.22 8.85 1.68
CA LEU A 407 20.88 8.36 2.90
C LEU A 407 21.04 6.83 2.86
N ALA A 408 20.00 6.10 2.48
CA ALA A 408 20.08 4.65 2.35
C ALA A 408 21.16 4.22 1.35
N ASN A 409 21.17 4.82 0.17
CA ASN A 409 22.16 4.55 -0.87
C ASN A 409 23.59 4.92 -0.42
N TYR A 410 23.74 6.01 0.33
CA TYR A 410 25.02 6.41 0.92
C TYR A 410 25.53 5.33 1.88
N ILE A 411 24.67 4.83 2.78
CA ILE A 411 25.07 3.81 3.77
C ILE A 411 25.53 2.54 3.05
N VAL A 412 24.77 2.04 2.09
CA VAL A 412 25.13 0.86 1.30
C VAL A 412 26.49 1.06 0.61
N SER A 413 26.65 2.16 -0.11
CA SER A 413 27.87 2.42 -0.90
C SER A 413 29.11 2.69 -0.06
N GLU A 414 28.96 3.30 1.12
CA GLU A 414 30.12 3.62 1.98
C GLU A 414 30.44 2.45 2.92
N ASN A 415 29.44 1.64 3.32
CA ASN A 415 29.67 0.46 4.15
C ASN A 415 30.56 -0.57 3.44
N GLU A 416 30.35 -0.77 2.14
CA GLU A 416 31.19 -1.64 1.30
C GLU A 416 32.69 -1.25 1.34
N LYS A 417 32.99 0.03 1.58
CA LYS A 417 34.35 0.57 1.61
C LYS A 417 35.04 0.42 2.98
N THR A 418 34.33 -0.05 4.00
CA THR A 418 34.89 -0.23 5.34
C THR A 418 35.96 -1.33 5.35
N ASP A 419 36.93 -1.20 6.26
CA ASP A 419 38.09 -2.11 6.31
C ASP A 419 37.67 -3.56 6.61
N VAL A 420 36.66 -3.76 7.45
CA VAL A 420 36.16 -5.10 7.81
C VAL A 420 35.49 -5.78 6.62
N LEU A 421 34.65 -5.07 5.87
CA LEU A 421 34.00 -5.63 4.68
C LEU A 421 35.01 -5.96 3.59
N LYS A 422 35.94 -5.05 3.32
CA LYS A 422 37.05 -5.35 2.39
C LYS A 422 37.86 -6.57 2.83
N ALA A 423 38.14 -6.69 4.14
CA ALA A 423 38.86 -7.85 4.65
C ALA A 423 38.08 -9.15 4.41
N GLN A 424 36.74 -9.19 4.57
CA GLN A 424 35.95 -10.37 4.29
C GLN A 424 35.89 -10.67 2.78
N MET A 425 35.71 -9.65 1.95
CA MET A 425 35.70 -9.82 0.48
C MET A 425 37.03 -10.32 -0.06
N ASP A 426 38.16 -9.84 0.50
CA ASP A 426 39.49 -10.28 0.12
C ASP A 426 39.79 -11.69 0.62
N ASN A 427 39.05 -12.22 1.59
CA ASN A 427 39.18 -13.55 2.18
C ASN A 427 37.86 -14.32 2.16
N PRO A 428 37.37 -14.71 0.97
CA PRO A 428 36.03 -15.32 0.84
C PRO A 428 35.92 -16.70 1.47
N ASP A 429 37.05 -17.40 1.68
CA ASP A 429 37.13 -18.76 2.25
C ASP A 429 37.38 -18.75 3.76
N THR A 430 37.56 -17.58 4.38
CA THR A 430 37.96 -17.45 5.79
C THR A 430 37.01 -16.52 6.55
N ASP A 431 36.55 -17.00 7.67
CA ASP A 431 35.79 -16.19 8.63
C ASP A 431 36.74 -15.16 9.31
N ILE A 432 36.58 -13.90 9.01
CA ILE A 432 37.41 -12.83 9.56
C ILE A 432 37.22 -12.60 11.06
N PHE A 433 36.15 -13.12 11.66
CA PHE A 433 35.90 -12.98 13.10
C PHE A 433 36.65 -14.01 13.92
N THR A 434 36.80 -15.21 13.37
CA THR A 434 37.47 -16.33 14.05
C THR A 434 38.85 -16.66 13.47
N GLY A 435 39.12 -16.22 12.25
CA GLY A 435 40.32 -16.59 11.49
C GLY A 435 40.29 -18.04 10.97
N MET A 436 39.15 -18.74 11.11
CA MET A 436 38.96 -20.13 10.68
C MET A 436 38.39 -20.17 9.25
N PRO A 437 38.68 -21.23 8.48
CA PRO A 437 38.04 -21.42 7.18
C PRO A 437 36.54 -21.67 7.37
N PHE A 438 35.73 -21.22 6.41
CA PHE A 438 34.33 -21.59 6.35
C PHE A 438 34.17 -23.08 6.03
N SER A 439 33.14 -23.71 6.61
CA SER A 439 32.80 -25.09 6.26
C SER A 439 32.17 -25.15 4.86
N ASP A 440 32.71 -25.97 3.99
CA ASP A 440 32.13 -26.27 2.68
C ASP A 440 31.06 -27.38 2.73
N GLY A 441 30.69 -27.81 3.93
CA GLY A 441 29.73 -28.89 4.19
C GLY A 441 30.31 -30.29 3.93
N LYS A 442 31.62 -30.39 3.62
CA LYS A 442 32.34 -31.65 3.53
C LYS A 442 33.14 -31.88 4.80
N GLU A 443 33.12 -33.08 5.30
CA GLU A 443 33.98 -33.45 6.43
C GLU A 443 35.44 -33.38 6.00
N LEU A 444 36.22 -32.47 6.61
CA LEU A 444 37.65 -32.35 6.38
C LEU A 444 38.36 -33.67 6.69
N THR A 445 39.17 -34.14 5.77
CA THR A 445 39.97 -35.34 5.93
C THR A 445 41.46 -34.99 5.97
N ALA A 446 42.25 -35.94 6.44
CA ALA A 446 43.71 -35.76 6.47
C ALA A 446 44.32 -35.45 5.09
N ASP A 447 43.67 -35.91 4.00
CA ASP A 447 44.16 -35.68 2.64
C ASP A 447 43.92 -34.26 2.12
N ASP A 448 42.96 -33.58 2.71
CA ASP A 448 42.61 -32.18 2.37
C ASP A 448 43.56 -31.15 3.03
N VAL A 449 44.41 -31.60 3.97
CA VAL A 449 45.29 -30.73 4.78
C VAL A 449 46.77 -31.01 4.44
N ASP A 450 47.52 -29.94 4.21
CA ASP A 450 48.99 -29.98 4.17
C ASP A 450 49.56 -30.12 5.58
N MET A 451 49.61 -31.36 6.05
CA MET A 451 50.09 -31.72 7.39
C MET A 451 51.55 -31.30 7.65
N ASP A 452 52.38 -31.23 6.58
CA ASP A 452 53.77 -30.80 6.71
C ASP A 452 53.89 -29.32 7.06
N SER A 453 53.08 -28.46 6.42
CA SER A 453 52.97 -27.05 6.75
C SER A 453 52.44 -26.82 8.16
N VAL A 454 51.40 -27.57 8.55
CA VAL A 454 50.82 -27.48 9.91
C VAL A 454 51.86 -27.89 10.97
N MET A 455 52.58 -28.96 10.74
CA MET A 455 53.67 -29.39 11.64
C MET A 455 54.76 -28.34 11.76
N GLN A 456 55.15 -27.71 10.65
CA GLN A 456 56.14 -26.66 10.64
C GLN A 456 55.69 -25.42 11.44
N GLN A 457 54.44 -25.05 11.31
CA GLN A 457 53.84 -23.93 12.07
C GLN A 457 53.71 -24.24 13.57
N LEU A 458 53.32 -25.46 13.90
CA LEU A 458 53.27 -25.96 15.29
C LEU A 458 54.66 -25.95 15.96
N MET A 459 55.67 -26.39 15.24
CA MET A 459 57.06 -26.34 15.73
C MET A 459 57.54 -24.90 15.91
N ALA A 460 57.19 -24.00 15.01
CA ALA A 460 57.58 -22.57 15.08
C ALA A 460 56.90 -21.85 16.23
N SER A 461 55.68 -22.26 16.65
CA SER A 461 54.92 -21.66 17.77
C SER A 461 55.54 -21.92 19.15
N GLY A 462 56.46 -22.91 19.27
CA GLY A 462 57.10 -23.29 20.54
C GLY A 462 56.18 -24.03 21.52
N GLN A 463 54.99 -24.38 21.08
CA GLN A 463 53.96 -25.09 21.92
C GLN A 463 54.20 -26.62 21.94
N VAL A 464 55.08 -27.14 21.10
CA VAL A 464 55.37 -28.57 20.97
C VAL A 464 56.66 -28.91 21.69
N THR A 465 56.59 -29.78 22.70
CA THR A 465 57.77 -30.30 23.40
C THR A 465 58.48 -31.38 22.56
N GLU A 466 59.77 -31.65 22.85
CA GLU A 466 60.54 -32.68 22.14
C GLU A 466 59.88 -34.05 22.23
N ASP A 467 59.22 -34.40 23.37
CA ASP A 467 58.52 -35.67 23.54
C ASP A 467 57.22 -35.74 22.69
N MET A 468 56.48 -34.62 22.57
CA MET A 468 55.32 -34.53 21.68
C MET A 468 55.75 -34.67 20.23
N GLN A 469 56.85 -34.06 19.82
CA GLN A 469 57.41 -34.13 18.48
C GLN A 469 57.76 -35.59 18.08
N ALA A 470 58.42 -36.32 19.00
CA ALA A 470 58.72 -37.73 18.80
C ALA A 470 57.46 -38.60 18.68
N GLN A 471 56.39 -38.30 19.44
CA GLN A 471 55.12 -38.99 19.38
C GLN A 471 54.40 -38.70 18.06
N MET A 472 54.32 -37.44 17.65
CA MET A 472 53.72 -37.04 16.39
C MET A 472 54.42 -37.61 15.17
N ALA A 473 55.76 -37.72 15.18
CA ALA A 473 56.55 -38.33 14.12
C ALA A 473 56.31 -39.85 13.94
N SER A 474 55.73 -40.51 14.93
CA SER A 474 55.39 -41.94 14.87
C SER A 474 53.95 -42.22 14.41
N MET A 475 53.12 -41.19 14.23
CA MET A 475 51.72 -41.31 13.82
C MET A 475 51.56 -41.35 12.31
N THR A 476 50.50 -42.02 11.84
CA THR A 476 50.08 -41.90 10.45
C THR A 476 49.45 -40.53 10.22
N LYS A 477 49.33 -40.09 8.97
CA LYS A 477 48.72 -38.81 8.60
C LYS A 477 47.32 -38.66 9.19
N ASP A 478 46.51 -39.71 9.11
CA ASP A 478 45.14 -39.74 9.67
C ASP A 478 45.14 -39.65 11.20
N GLN A 479 46.04 -40.40 11.87
CA GLN A 479 46.14 -40.38 13.33
C GLN A 479 46.59 -39.00 13.85
N LEU A 480 47.51 -38.37 13.12
CA LEU A 480 47.96 -37.02 13.43
C LEU A 480 46.86 -35.99 13.21
N PHE A 481 46.12 -36.13 12.12
CA PHE A 481 44.97 -35.28 11.82
C PHE A 481 43.89 -35.41 12.92
N ASP A 482 43.46 -36.63 13.28
CA ASP A 482 42.47 -36.88 14.30
C ASP A 482 42.91 -36.35 15.68
N MET A 483 44.19 -36.50 16.02
CA MET A 483 44.75 -35.96 17.24
C MET A 483 44.71 -34.45 17.25
N LEU A 484 45.13 -33.78 16.19
CA LEU A 484 45.12 -32.33 16.08
C LEU A 484 43.70 -31.78 16.03
N LYS A 485 42.76 -32.45 15.33
CA LYS A 485 41.32 -32.14 15.35
C LYS A 485 40.75 -32.22 16.76
N GLY A 486 41.15 -33.22 17.54
CA GLY A 486 40.77 -33.38 18.95
C GLY A 486 41.33 -32.28 19.86
N TYR A 487 42.43 -31.65 19.52
CA TYR A 487 43.02 -30.50 20.21
C TYR A 487 42.47 -29.14 19.69
N GLY A 488 41.50 -29.16 18.76
CA GLY A 488 40.88 -27.96 18.22
C GLY A 488 41.62 -27.32 17.04
N PHE A 489 42.61 -28.03 16.46
CA PHE A 489 43.14 -27.66 15.15
C PHE A 489 42.15 -28.11 14.07
N PHE A 490 42.07 -27.39 12.98
CA PHE A 490 41.13 -27.64 11.89
C PHE A 490 39.64 -27.45 12.29
N GLN A 491 39.38 -26.56 13.24
CA GLN A 491 38.03 -26.08 13.46
C GLN A 491 37.64 -25.23 12.28
N GLU A 492 36.47 -25.51 11.75
CA GLU A 492 35.82 -24.68 10.76
C GLU A 492 34.88 -23.68 11.48
N SER A 493 34.67 -22.54 10.86
CA SER A 493 33.68 -21.62 11.36
C SER A 493 32.28 -22.24 11.26
N THR A 494 31.45 -21.97 12.26
CA THR A 494 30.03 -22.34 12.23
C THR A 494 29.20 -21.36 11.39
N SER A 495 29.79 -20.22 10.98
CA SER A 495 29.20 -19.24 10.08
C SER A 495 29.54 -19.54 8.62
N THR A 496 28.77 -19.01 7.70
CA THR A 496 29.08 -18.99 6.27
C THR A 496 29.63 -17.62 5.85
N TYR A 497 30.14 -17.52 4.64
CA TYR A 497 30.53 -16.23 4.04
C TYR A 497 29.32 -15.28 3.97
N GLU A 498 28.16 -15.80 3.57
CA GLU A 498 26.90 -15.05 3.47
C GLU A 498 26.43 -14.55 4.85
N ASP A 499 26.56 -15.38 5.90
CA ASP A 499 26.23 -14.96 7.27
C ASP A 499 27.11 -13.81 7.73
N ASN A 500 28.43 -13.88 7.45
CA ASN A 500 29.35 -12.80 7.79
C ASN A 500 29.04 -11.52 6.99
N MET A 501 28.78 -11.63 5.69
CA MET A 501 28.41 -10.50 4.86
C MET A 501 27.09 -9.84 5.34
N SER A 502 26.09 -10.65 5.68
CA SER A 502 24.84 -10.18 6.27
C SER A 502 25.05 -9.49 7.61
N LYS A 503 25.85 -10.11 8.51
CA LYS A 503 26.19 -9.52 9.82
C LYS A 503 26.92 -8.18 9.69
N LEU A 504 27.74 -8.01 8.66
CA LEU A 504 28.43 -6.76 8.34
C LEU A 504 27.53 -5.75 7.64
N GLY A 505 26.28 -6.10 7.35
CA GLY A 505 25.33 -5.26 6.64
C GLY A 505 25.74 -5.00 5.18
N TYR A 506 26.37 -5.97 4.52
CA TYR A 506 26.70 -5.86 3.12
C TYR A 506 25.44 -5.93 2.26
N ALA A 507 25.32 -4.99 1.37
CA ALA A 507 24.31 -5.01 0.30
C ALA A 507 24.88 -4.33 -0.95
N GLU A 508 24.30 -4.69 -2.09
CA GLU A 508 24.63 -4.10 -3.39
C GLU A 508 23.44 -3.26 -3.87
N LEU A 509 23.69 -2.04 -4.34
CA LEU A 509 22.61 -1.20 -4.90
C LEU A 509 21.91 -1.85 -6.11
N ALA A 510 22.58 -2.76 -6.79
CA ALA A 510 21.98 -3.53 -7.88
C ALA A 510 21.00 -4.62 -7.39
N LYS A 511 21.16 -5.09 -6.13
CA LYS A 511 20.41 -6.20 -5.54
C LYS A 511 19.65 -5.75 -4.30
N PRO A 512 18.51 -5.07 -4.45
CA PRO A 512 17.71 -4.65 -3.31
C PRO A 512 17.16 -5.86 -2.54
N ALA A 513 16.87 -5.67 -1.25
CA ALA A 513 16.17 -6.65 -0.41
C ALA A 513 14.65 -6.63 -0.68
N SER A 514 14.10 -5.46 -1.02
CA SER A 514 12.74 -5.34 -1.53
C SER A 514 12.60 -4.21 -2.55
N ILE A 515 11.59 -4.36 -3.40
CA ILE A 515 11.14 -3.36 -4.38
C ILE A 515 9.70 -3.05 -4.06
N ASN A 516 9.38 -1.77 -3.83
CA ASN A 516 8.03 -1.31 -3.54
C ASN A 516 7.54 -0.44 -4.70
N LEU A 517 6.49 -0.87 -5.37
CA LEU A 517 5.87 -0.19 -6.51
C LEU A 517 4.62 0.54 -6.03
N TYR A 518 4.67 1.85 -5.95
CA TYR A 518 3.55 2.71 -5.56
C TYR A 518 2.75 3.10 -6.79
N CYS A 519 1.43 3.03 -6.70
CA CYS A 519 0.51 3.36 -7.78
C CYS A 519 -0.35 4.56 -7.39
N ALA A 520 -0.74 5.39 -8.37
CA ALA A 520 -1.67 6.48 -8.13
C ALA A 520 -3.13 5.99 -8.12
N GLU A 521 -3.47 5.04 -8.99
CA GLU A 521 -4.83 4.54 -9.19
C GLU A 521 -4.86 3.00 -9.22
N PHE A 522 -6.05 2.41 -8.96
CA PHE A 522 -6.24 0.96 -9.07
C PHE A 522 -6.01 0.43 -10.49
N ALA A 523 -6.41 1.22 -11.49
CA ALA A 523 -6.17 0.86 -12.87
C ALA A 523 -4.67 0.71 -13.17
N ASP A 524 -3.84 1.57 -12.59
CA ASP A 524 -2.38 1.51 -12.73
C ASP A 524 -1.81 0.28 -12.04
N LYS A 525 -2.34 -0.06 -10.84
CA LYS A 525 -1.95 -1.28 -10.14
C LYS A 525 -2.26 -2.54 -10.95
N ASP A 526 -3.47 -2.61 -11.54
CA ASP A 526 -3.85 -3.74 -12.41
C ASP A 526 -2.94 -3.83 -13.66
N GLU A 527 -2.46 -2.71 -14.18
CA GLU A 527 -1.49 -2.72 -15.27
C GLU A 527 -0.09 -3.17 -14.79
N ILE A 528 0.35 -2.75 -13.59
CA ILE A 528 1.61 -3.21 -12.99
C ILE A 528 1.58 -4.73 -12.76
N THR A 529 0.50 -5.27 -12.23
CA THR A 529 0.39 -6.73 -12.05
C THR A 529 0.48 -7.48 -13.38
N LYS A 530 -0.14 -6.97 -14.45
CA LYS A 530 -0.01 -7.54 -15.80
C LYS A 530 1.42 -7.44 -16.35
N LEU A 531 2.15 -6.36 -16.01
CA LEU A 531 3.56 -6.23 -16.42
C LEU A 531 4.46 -7.24 -15.67
N ILE A 532 4.15 -7.53 -14.39
CA ILE A 532 4.83 -8.57 -13.64
C ILE A 532 4.50 -9.95 -14.21
N ASP A 533 3.23 -10.23 -14.50
CA ASP A 533 2.81 -11.49 -15.13
C ASP A 533 3.51 -11.69 -16.49
N LYS A 534 3.60 -10.63 -17.28
CA LYS A 534 4.34 -10.67 -18.55
C LYS A 534 5.83 -10.95 -18.34
N TYR A 535 6.47 -10.34 -17.33
CA TYR A 535 7.86 -10.65 -16.99
C TYR A 535 8.02 -12.13 -16.64
N ASN A 536 7.10 -12.68 -15.85
CA ASN A 536 7.10 -14.10 -15.47
C ASN A 536 6.91 -15.04 -16.68
N GLU A 537 6.07 -14.63 -17.67
CA GLU A 537 5.93 -15.36 -18.93
C GLU A 537 7.19 -15.31 -19.78
N ASP A 538 7.85 -14.14 -19.87
CA ASP A 538 9.05 -13.92 -20.68
C ASP A 538 10.31 -14.55 -20.02
N TYR A 539 10.35 -14.66 -18.69
CA TYR A 539 11.49 -15.14 -17.89
C TYR A 539 11.07 -16.19 -16.84
N PRO A 540 10.60 -17.39 -17.24
CA PRO A 540 10.07 -18.40 -16.31
C PRO A 540 11.11 -18.93 -15.30
N ASP A 541 12.41 -18.85 -15.61
CA ASP A 541 13.49 -19.24 -14.67
C ASP A 541 13.76 -18.14 -13.61
N LYS A 542 13.16 -16.96 -13.75
CA LYS A 542 13.31 -15.78 -12.88
C LYS A 542 11.96 -15.23 -12.45
N GLU A 543 10.98 -16.12 -12.32
CA GLU A 543 9.62 -15.75 -11.91
C GLU A 543 9.62 -14.97 -10.60
N ILE A 544 8.93 -13.82 -10.60
CA ILE A 544 8.76 -12.96 -9.43
C ILE A 544 7.44 -13.30 -8.74
N THR A 545 7.54 -13.64 -7.46
CA THR A 545 6.39 -13.73 -6.55
C THR A 545 6.28 -12.43 -5.76
N TYR A 546 5.08 -11.84 -5.70
CA TYR A 546 4.83 -10.57 -5.02
C TYR A 546 3.61 -10.64 -4.11
N THR A 547 3.53 -9.73 -3.16
CA THR A 547 2.40 -9.62 -2.24
C THR A 547 1.57 -8.40 -2.58
N ASP A 548 0.27 -8.62 -2.83
CA ASP A 548 -0.73 -7.59 -3.04
C ASP A 548 -1.69 -7.52 -1.86
N TYR A 549 -1.28 -6.85 -0.79
CA TYR A 549 -2.10 -6.68 0.43
C TYR A 549 -3.43 -5.98 0.15
N ILE A 550 -3.40 -4.97 -0.71
CA ILE A 550 -4.57 -4.16 -1.02
C ILE A 550 -5.59 -4.94 -1.86
N GLY A 551 -5.14 -5.70 -2.87
CA GLY A 551 -6.02 -6.53 -3.67
C GLY A 551 -6.81 -7.52 -2.82
N ILE A 552 -6.16 -8.13 -1.83
CA ILE A 552 -6.79 -9.05 -0.90
C ILE A 552 -7.85 -8.34 -0.05
N MET A 553 -7.53 -7.20 0.56
CA MET A 553 -8.46 -6.44 1.40
C MET A 553 -9.64 -5.88 0.61
N LEU A 554 -9.39 -5.33 -0.57
CA LEU A 554 -10.40 -4.62 -1.35
C LEU A 554 -11.31 -5.52 -2.18
N SER A 555 -10.89 -6.75 -2.50
CA SER A 555 -11.76 -7.70 -3.18
C SER A 555 -13.08 -7.93 -2.43
N SER A 556 -13.03 -7.95 -1.10
CA SER A 556 -14.20 -8.07 -0.23
C SER A 556 -15.06 -6.81 -0.23
N VAL A 557 -14.44 -5.63 -0.18
CA VAL A 557 -15.14 -4.34 -0.21
C VAL A 557 -15.85 -4.14 -1.56
N THR A 558 -15.18 -4.44 -2.67
CA THR A 558 -15.74 -4.35 -4.02
C THR A 558 -16.95 -5.27 -4.19
N LYS A 559 -16.91 -6.50 -3.66
CA LYS A 559 -18.05 -7.42 -3.67
C LYS A 559 -19.24 -6.85 -2.92
N ILE A 560 -19.04 -6.25 -1.75
CA ILE A 560 -20.11 -5.60 -0.96
C ILE A 560 -20.72 -4.43 -1.73
N ILE A 561 -19.90 -3.57 -2.34
CA ILE A 561 -20.36 -2.42 -3.13
C ILE A 561 -21.18 -2.88 -4.33
N ASN A 562 -20.72 -3.87 -5.07
CA ASN A 562 -21.44 -4.42 -6.20
C ASN A 562 -22.80 -5.00 -5.75
N ALA A 563 -22.84 -5.71 -4.61
CA ALA A 563 -24.09 -6.23 -4.06
C ALA A 563 -25.07 -5.10 -3.71
N ILE A 564 -24.62 -4.03 -3.05
CA ILE A 564 -25.44 -2.86 -2.74
C ILE A 564 -25.93 -2.19 -4.02
N THR A 565 -25.07 -2.01 -5.01
CA THR A 565 -25.40 -1.41 -6.31
C THR A 565 -26.46 -2.23 -7.04
N TYR A 566 -26.34 -3.55 -7.08
CA TYR A 566 -27.37 -4.43 -7.68
C TYR A 566 -28.71 -4.35 -6.97
N VAL A 567 -28.73 -4.30 -5.63
CA VAL A 567 -29.95 -4.11 -4.85
C VAL A 567 -30.59 -2.76 -5.18
N LEU A 568 -29.81 -1.69 -5.25
CA LEU A 568 -30.31 -0.35 -5.61
C LEU A 568 -30.88 -0.32 -7.03
N ILE A 569 -30.22 -0.95 -8.01
CA ILE A 569 -30.72 -1.09 -9.38
C ILE A 569 -32.05 -1.85 -9.42
N ALA A 570 -32.18 -2.92 -8.63
CA ALA A 570 -33.44 -3.67 -8.54
C ALA A 570 -34.57 -2.82 -7.99
N PHE A 571 -34.34 -2.01 -6.95
CA PHE A 571 -35.34 -1.06 -6.42
C PHE A 571 -35.75 0.00 -7.45
N VAL A 572 -34.78 0.51 -8.23
CA VAL A 572 -35.07 1.45 -9.34
C VAL A 572 -35.97 0.79 -10.38
N ALA A 573 -35.67 -0.42 -10.80
CA ALA A 573 -36.45 -1.13 -11.80
C ALA A 573 -37.90 -1.35 -11.32
N ILE A 574 -38.10 -1.77 -10.07
CA ILE A 574 -39.44 -1.93 -9.45
C ILE A 574 -40.16 -0.57 -9.40
N SER A 575 -39.49 0.50 -8.97
CA SER A 575 -40.09 1.84 -8.91
C SER A 575 -40.54 2.34 -10.28
N LEU A 576 -39.78 2.10 -11.35
CA LEU A 576 -40.12 2.43 -12.72
C LEU A 576 -41.36 1.65 -13.20
N ILE A 577 -41.44 0.36 -12.90
CA ILE A 577 -42.58 -0.50 -13.26
C ILE A 577 -43.84 0.02 -12.56
N VAL A 578 -43.78 0.27 -11.25
CA VAL A 578 -44.90 0.81 -10.46
C VAL A 578 -45.34 2.16 -10.99
N SER A 579 -44.40 3.07 -11.26
CA SER A 579 -44.71 4.40 -11.84
C SER A 579 -45.37 4.29 -13.20
N SER A 580 -44.92 3.38 -14.07
CA SER A 580 -45.51 3.13 -15.39
C SER A 580 -46.95 2.59 -15.29
N ILE A 581 -47.20 1.66 -14.37
CA ILE A 581 -48.56 1.12 -14.12
C ILE A 581 -49.47 2.21 -13.59
N MET A 582 -49.00 3.03 -12.62
CA MET A 582 -49.75 4.16 -12.05
C MET A 582 -50.13 5.17 -13.13
N ILE A 583 -49.19 5.56 -14.00
CA ILE A 583 -49.45 6.47 -15.13
C ILE A 583 -50.51 5.85 -16.06
N GLY A 584 -50.40 4.54 -16.38
CA GLY A 584 -51.37 3.84 -17.18
C GLY A 584 -52.78 3.88 -16.59
N ILE A 585 -52.93 3.62 -15.28
CA ILE A 585 -54.25 3.63 -14.58
C ILE A 585 -54.83 5.06 -14.52
N ILE A 586 -53.98 6.09 -14.31
CA ILE A 586 -54.47 7.47 -14.21
C ILE A 586 -54.86 8.04 -15.58
N THR A 587 -54.20 7.60 -16.64
CA THR A 587 -54.43 8.10 -18.01
C THR A 587 -55.61 7.38 -18.70
N TYR A 588 -55.89 6.16 -18.35
CA TYR A 588 -57.04 5.38 -18.86
C TYR A 588 -58.32 5.78 -18.11
#